data_ba02302968b8eea56adbef905e5a158f
#
_entry.id   ba02302968b8eea56adbef905e5a158f
#
_cell.length_a   1.000
_cell.length_b   1.000
_cell.length_c   1.000
_cell.angle_alpha   90.00
_cell.angle_beta   90.00
_cell.angle_gamma   90.00
#
_symmetry.space_group_name_H-M   'P 1'
#
loop_
_entity.id
_entity.type
_entity.pdbx_description
1 polymer ?
#
loop_
_entity_poly.entity_id
_entity_poly.type
_entity_poly.pdbx_seq_one_letter_code
_entity_poly.pdbx_strand_id
1 'polypeptide(L)'
;MKSFILSIPKYVPSLIMILVALYFTFDDNPLGVNGLKIFPYAEQVGHFILYFLVALVFILDYAKSKLPHHSKINQEMALAAVSAVMALLLEIGLMWRTNGYNYDVSNIYAATLGAALAFLFYHFWLLHPFRHYLYHSIQHHWRYQHRRKKKK
;
A
#
# COMPACT_ATOMS: atom_id res chain seq x y z
N MET A 1 -8.13 -25.40 2.56
CA MET A 1 -8.59 -24.00 2.34
C MET A 1 -7.61 -23.31 1.40
N LYS A 2 -8.08 -22.68 0.31
CA LYS A 2 -7.24 -21.79 -0.48
C LYS A 2 -6.96 -20.57 0.39
N SER A 3 -5.70 -20.15 0.51
CA SER A 3 -5.41 -18.90 1.19
C SER A 3 -6.14 -17.76 0.46
N PHE A 4 -7.00 -17.02 1.17
CA PHE A 4 -7.74 -15.88 0.64
C PHE A 4 -6.80 -14.90 -0.08
N ILE A 5 -5.63 -14.64 0.50
CA ILE A 5 -4.61 -13.74 -0.07
C ILE A 5 -4.13 -14.20 -1.46
N LEU A 6 -4.01 -15.51 -1.71
CA LEU A 6 -3.58 -16.03 -3.01
C LEU A 6 -4.68 -16.00 -4.07
N SER A 7 -5.96 -15.93 -3.68
CA SER A 7 -7.08 -15.85 -4.61
C SER A 7 -7.34 -14.45 -5.16
N ILE A 8 -6.85 -13.39 -4.48
CA ILE A 8 -6.95 -12.02 -4.99
C ILE A 8 -6.03 -11.86 -6.21
N PRO A 9 -6.50 -11.33 -7.35
CA PRO A 9 -5.64 -11.08 -8.50
C PRO A 9 -4.47 -10.15 -8.13
N LYS A 10 -3.33 -10.32 -8.82
CA LYS A 10 -2.15 -9.47 -8.64
C LYS A 10 -2.50 -8.03 -8.98
N TYR A 11 -1.95 -7.09 -8.24
CA TYR A 11 -2.09 -5.63 -8.41
C TYR A 11 -3.50 -5.06 -8.16
N VAL A 12 -4.54 -5.87 -7.90
CA VAL A 12 -5.87 -5.36 -7.56
C VAL A 12 -5.87 -4.58 -6.24
N PRO A 13 -5.23 -5.07 -5.15
CA PRO A 13 -5.13 -4.27 -3.92
C PRO A 13 -4.41 -2.93 -4.14
N SER A 14 -3.33 -2.92 -4.92
CA SER A 14 -2.60 -1.69 -5.26
C SER A 14 -3.48 -0.71 -6.04
N LEU A 15 -4.27 -1.19 -6.99
CA LEU A 15 -5.19 -0.36 -7.76
C LEU A 15 -6.30 0.25 -6.87
N ILE A 16 -6.85 -0.55 -5.97
CA ILE A 16 -7.84 -0.06 -4.99
C ILE A 16 -7.23 1.03 -4.11
N MET A 17 -5.99 0.84 -3.64
CA MET A 17 -5.33 1.85 -2.81
C MET A 17 -5.03 3.15 -3.56
N ILE A 18 -4.76 3.09 -4.87
CA ILE A 18 -4.64 4.30 -5.71
C ILE A 18 -5.97 5.03 -5.77
N LEU A 19 -7.09 4.32 -6.00
CA LEU A 19 -8.42 4.93 -6.02
C LEU A 19 -8.80 5.53 -4.66
N VAL A 20 -8.45 4.87 -3.57
CA VAL A 20 -8.66 5.39 -2.22
C VAL A 20 -7.85 6.66 -2.01
N ALA A 21 -6.57 6.68 -2.42
CA ALA A 21 -5.74 7.87 -2.29
C ALA A 21 -6.27 9.04 -3.13
N LEU A 22 -6.72 8.79 -4.36
CA LEU A 22 -7.39 9.79 -5.20
C LEU A 22 -8.65 10.34 -4.51
N TYR A 23 -9.52 9.47 -4.01
CA TYR A 23 -10.75 9.88 -3.32
C TYR A 23 -10.44 10.77 -2.12
N PHE A 24 -9.54 10.34 -1.21
CA PHE A 24 -9.21 11.09 -0.01
C PHE A 24 -8.47 12.41 -0.27
N THR A 25 -7.76 12.52 -1.40
CA THR A 25 -7.06 13.77 -1.75
C THR A 25 -7.99 14.77 -2.44
N PHE A 26 -8.94 14.30 -3.28
CA PHE A 26 -9.75 15.20 -4.10
C PHE A 26 -11.16 15.44 -3.57
N ASP A 27 -11.63 14.70 -2.56
CA ASP A 27 -12.91 14.96 -1.91
C ASP A 27 -12.73 15.97 -0.76
N ASP A 28 -13.49 17.05 -0.80
CA ASP A 28 -13.43 18.11 0.20
C ASP A 28 -13.96 17.65 1.58
N ASN A 29 -14.70 16.54 1.63
CA ASN A 29 -15.24 15.96 2.87
C ASN A 29 -15.32 14.44 2.83
N PRO A 30 -14.19 13.72 2.70
CA PRO A 30 -14.16 12.29 2.41
C PRO A 30 -14.80 11.40 3.50
N LEU A 31 -14.96 11.91 4.72
CA LEU A 31 -15.56 11.19 5.84
C LEU A 31 -16.94 11.71 6.25
N GLY A 32 -17.52 12.70 5.52
CA GLY A 32 -18.81 13.30 5.87
C GLY A 32 -18.80 14.09 7.19
N VAL A 33 -17.64 14.28 7.79
CA VAL A 33 -17.46 15.05 9.01
C VAL A 33 -16.94 16.44 8.60
N ASN A 34 -17.62 17.51 8.96
CA ASN A 34 -17.24 18.88 8.62
C ASN A 34 -15.80 19.21 9.06
N GLY A 35 -14.86 18.89 8.18
CA GLY A 35 -13.43 19.00 8.37
C GLY A 35 -12.90 18.06 9.45
N LEU A 36 -11.84 17.35 9.17
CA LEU A 36 -11.04 16.58 10.16
C LEU A 36 -10.38 17.50 11.21
N LYS A 37 -11.10 18.57 11.62
CA LYS A 37 -10.66 19.49 12.71
C LYS A 37 -10.89 18.89 14.10
N ILE A 38 -10.75 17.55 14.21
CA ILE A 38 -10.89 16.84 15.49
C ILE A 38 -9.73 17.23 16.42
N PHE A 39 -8.56 17.48 15.85
CA PHE A 39 -7.37 17.95 16.57
C PHE A 39 -6.41 18.67 15.60
N PRO A 40 -5.48 19.50 16.13
CA PRO A 40 -4.43 20.08 15.31
C PRO A 40 -3.66 19.00 14.57
N TYR A 41 -3.35 19.22 13.28
CA TYR A 41 -2.61 18.28 12.43
C TYR A 41 -3.37 16.99 12.01
N ALA A 42 -4.70 16.92 12.18
CA ALA A 42 -5.49 15.74 11.79
C ALA A 42 -5.32 15.38 10.31
N GLU A 43 -5.18 16.39 9.45
CA GLU A 43 -4.96 16.23 8.01
C GLU A 43 -3.61 15.55 7.73
N GLN A 44 -2.53 16.04 8.35
CA GLN A 44 -1.18 15.44 8.20
C GLN A 44 -1.13 13.99 8.71
N VAL A 45 -1.80 13.71 9.83
CA VAL A 45 -1.93 12.34 10.34
C VAL A 45 -2.72 11.46 9.36
N GLY A 46 -3.76 12.00 8.73
CA GLY A 46 -4.51 11.32 7.67
C GLY A 46 -3.63 10.96 6.49
N HIS A 47 -2.86 11.92 5.96
CA HIS A 47 -1.90 11.70 4.87
C HIS A 47 -0.81 10.67 5.26
N PHE A 48 -0.27 10.77 6.47
CA PHE A 48 0.70 9.81 6.98
C PHE A 48 0.14 8.38 6.97
N ILE A 49 -1.05 8.15 7.54
CA ILE A 49 -1.67 6.83 7.61
C ILE A 49 -2.02 6.32 6.19
N LEU A 50 -2.60 7.18 5.36
CA LEU A 50 -2.99 6.83 4.00
C LEU A 50 -1.79 6.34 3.20
N TYR A 51 -0.69 7.10 3.16
CA TYR A 51 0.47 6.74 2.36
C TYR A 51 1.34 5.66 2.99
N PHE A 52 1.27 5.47 4.31
CA PHE A 52 1.77 4.25 4.95
C PHE A 52 1.06 3.01 4.41
N LEU A 53 -0.27 3.03 4.32
CA LEU A 53 -1.06 1.91 3.80
C LEU A 53 -0.84 1.70 2.30
N VAL A 54 -0.78 2.77 1.50
CA VAL A 54 -0.49 2.70 0.06
C VAL A 54 0.85 2.02 -0.19
N ALA A 55 1.91 2.49 0.45
CA ALA A 55 3.26 1.93 0.30
C ALA A 55 3.31 0.46 0.77
N LEU A 56 2.69 0.16 1.91
CA LEU A 56 2.65 -1.20 2.44
C LEU A 56 1.95 -2.16 1.48
N VAL A 57 0.79 -1.77 0.93
CA VAL A 57 0.06 -2.60 -0.04
C VAL A 57 0.86 -2.79 -1.33
N PHE A 58 1.53 -1.76 -1.84
CA PHE A 58 2.39 -1.88 -3.02
C PHE A 58 3.51 -2.89 -2.81
N ILE A 59 4.18 -2.83 -1.65
CA ILE A 59 5.26 -3.74 -1.30
C ILE A 59 4.73 -5.17 -1.15
N LEU A 60 3.59 -5.37 -0.48
CA LEU A 60 2.98 -6.69 -0.26
C LEU A 60 2.51 -7.32 -1.59
N ASP A 61 1.89 -6.54 -2.47
CA ASP A 61 1.43 -7.00 -3.78
C ASP A 61 2.61 -7.41 -4.67
N TYR A 62 3.68 -6.61 -4.63
CA TYR A 62 4.92 -6.92 -5.31
C TYR A 62 5.57 -8.19 -4.75
N ALA A 63 5.72 -8.30 -3.44
CA ALA A 63 6.29 -9.48 -2.78
C ALA A 63 5.50 -10.75 -3.14
N LYS A 64 4.16 -10.68 -3.16
CA LYS A 64 3.30 -11.75 -3.63
C LYS A 64 3.56 -12.11 -5.10
N SER A 65 3.82 -11.13 -5.95
CA SER A 65 4.06 -11.35 -7.38
C SER A 65 5.38 -12.06 -7.67
N LYS A 66 6.36 -11.95 -6.77
CA LYS A 66 7.73 -12.50 -6.93
C LYS A 66 7.93 -13.87 -6.29
N LEU A 67 6.90 -14.47 -5.71
CA LEU A 67 7.01 -15.82 -5.18
C LEU A 67 7.29 -16.87 -6.31
N PRO A 68 8.21 -17.81 -6.11
CA PRO A 68 8.99 -18.11 -4.91
C PRO A 68 10.29 -17.32 -4.74
N HIS A 69 10.58 -16.37 -5.61
CA HIS A 69 11.83 -15.59 -5.60
C HIS A 69 11.84 -14.54 -4.48
N HIS A 70 13.03 -14.13 -4.07
CA HIS A 70 13.18 -13.09 -3.06
C HIS A 70 12.86 -11.71 -3.67
N SER A 71 12.03 -10.90 -3.00
CA SER A 71 11.99 -9.47 -3.31
C SER A 71 13.34 -8.85 -2.92
N LYS A 72 13.82 -7.92 -3.75
CA LYS A 72 15.07 -7.22 -3.47
C LYS A 72 14.75 -5.95 -2.69
N ILE A 73 15.53 -5.65 -1.66
CA ILE A 73 15.39 -4.44 -0.84
C ILE A 73 15.27 -3.15 -1.68
N ASN A 74 16.06 -3.04 -2.75
CA ASN A 74 16.01 -1.89 -3.65
C ASN A 74 14.64 -1.74 -4.35
N GLN A 75 13.95 -2.84 -4.61
CA GLN A 75 12.63 -2.82 -5.25
C GLN A 75 11.53 -2.46 -4.24
N GLU A 76 11.66 -2.91 -2.99
CA GLU A 76 10.76 -2.53 -1.90
C GLU A 76 10.88 -1.03 -1.60
N MET A 77 12.11 -0.54 -1.53
CA MET A 77 12.40 0.88 -1.35
C MET A 77 11.90 1.74 -2.52
N ALA A 78 12.06 1.25 -3.77
CA ALA A 78 11.54 1.94 -4.95
C ALA A 78 10.00 2.06 -4.92
N LEU A 79 9.29 1.04 -4.43
CA LEU A 79 7.82 1.09 -4.30
C LEU A 79 7.36 2.07 -3.22
N ALA A 80 8.10 2.17 -2.11
CA ALA A 80 7.86 3.21 -1.12
C ALA A 80 8.10 4.61 -1.71
N ALA A 81 9.17 4.79 -2.48
CA ALA A 81 9.45 6.05 -3.17
C ALA A 81 8.36 6.39 -4.21
N VAL A 82 7.86 5.41 -4.96
CA VAL A 82 6.73 5.61 -5.90
C VAL A 82 5.48 6.12 -5.16
N SER A 83 5.17 5.59 -3.98
CA SER A 83 4.01 6.08 -3.21
C SER A 83 4.22 7.52 -2.71
N ALA A 84 5.44 7.91 -2.33
CA ALA A 84 5.75 9.28 -1.95
C ALA A 84 5.67 10.25 -3.15
N VAL A 85 6.16 9.84 -4.33
CA VAL A 85 6.02 10.60 -5.57
C VAL A 85 4.54 10.74 -5.97
N MET A 86 3.74 9.70 -5.77
CA MET A 86 2.30 9.78 -6.01
C MET A 86 1.64 10.80 -5.08
N ALA A 87 2.02 10.86 -3.79
CA ALA A 87 1.54 11.90 -2.89
C ALA A 87 1.84 13.30 -3.40
N LEU A 88 3.08 13.55 -3.82
CA LEU A 88 3.50 14.84 -4.38
C LEU A 88 2.67 15.20 -5.63
N LEU A 89 2.46 14.26 -6.54
CA LEU A 89 1.69 14.51 -7.77
C LEU A 89 0.22 14.80 -7.47
N LEU A 90 -0.38 14.15 -6.49
CA LEU A 90 -1.76 14.41 -6.09
C LEU A 90 -1.91 15.76 -5.40
N GLU A 91 -0.97 16.16 -4.55
CA GLU A 91 -0.95 17.51 -3.95
C GLU A 91 -0.77 18.60 -5.00
N ILE A 92 0.09 18.41 -6.01
CA ILE A 92 0.21 19.34 -7.15
C ILE A 92 -1.12 19.41 -7.93
N GLY A 93 -1.76 18.26 -8.16
CA GLY A 93 -3.07 18.20 -8.81
C GLY A 93 -4.15 18.94 -8.04
N LEU A 94 -4.14 18.81 -6.69
CA LEU A 94 -5.04 19.54 -5.81
C LEU A 94 -4.76 21.06 -5.87
N MET A 95 -3.48 21.46 -5.88
CA MET A 95 -3.07 22.85 -6.05
C MET A 95 -3.64 23.47 -7.33
N TRP A 96 -3.57 22.77 -8.44
CA TRP A 96 -4.12 23.23 -9.72
C TRP A 96 -5.63 23.33 -9.71
N ARG A 97 -6.32 22.33 -9.11
CA ARG A 97 -7.78 22.31 -9.00
C ARG A 97 -8.31 23.47 -8.14
N THR A 98 -7.60 23.81 -7.06
CA THR A 98 -8.05 24.79 -6.06
C THR A 98 -7.40 26.17 -6.19
N ASN A 99 -6.66 26.43 -7.29
CA ASN A 99 -5.87 27.65 -7.48
C ASN A 99 -4.95 27.97 -6.28
N GLY A 100 -4.36 26.92 -5.67
CA GLY A 100 -3.40 27.03 -4.59
C GLY A 100 -3.98 27.14 -3.16
N TYR A 101 -5.31 27.20 -3.01
CA TYR A 101 -5.92 27.41 -1.68
C TYR A 101 -5.75 26.22 -0.71
N ASN A 102 -5.65 24.99 -1.22
CA ASN A 102 -5.60 23.76 -0.40
C ASN A 102 -4.24 23.06 -0.47
N TYR A 103 -3.21 23.72 -1.02
CA TYR A 103 -1.88 23.14 -1.07
C TYR A 103 -1.16 23.26 0.27
N ASP A 104 -0.79 22.14 0.86
CA ASP A 104 -0.01 22.10 2.10
C ASP A 104 1.22 21.20 1.97
N VAL A 105 2.39 21.80 2.03
CA VAL A 105 3.68 21.08 1.96
C VAL A 105 3.84 20.08 3.11
N SER A 106 3.21 20.33 4.26
CA SER A 106 3.28 19.44 5.42
C SER A 106 2.62 18.08 5.15
N ASN A 107 1.60 18.02 4.28
CA ASN A 107 0.96 16.78 3.84
C ASN A 107 1.95 15.90 3.05
N ILE A 108 2.81 16.53 2.22
CA ILE A 108 3.84 15.80 1.46
C ILE A 108 4.90 15.21 2.41
N TYR A 109 5.32 15.96 3.43
CA TYR A 109 6.26 15.44 4.43
C TYR A 109 5.63 14.28 5.21
N ALA A 110 4.39 14.41 5.65
CA ALA A 110 3.66 13.38 6.37
C ALA A 110 3.50 12.11 5.51
N ALA A 111 3.11 12.26 4.24
CA ALA A 111 2.98 11.16 3.29
C ALA A 111 4.33 10.45 3.03
N THR A 112 5.40 11.22 2.83
CA THR A 112 6.74 10.67 2.61
C THR A 112 7.24 9.90 3.83
N LEU A 113 7.01 10.42 5.04
CA LEU A 113 7.34 9.73 6.29
C LEU A 113 6.53 8.45 6.45
N GLY A 114 5.23 8.49 6.14
CA GLY A 114 4.36 7.31 6.14
C GLY A 114 4.88 6.21 5.21
N ALA A 115 5.24 6.57 3.96
CA ALA A 115 5.79 5.63 2.99
C ALA A 115 7.14 5.03 3.43
N ALA A 116 8.03 5.85 4.00
CA ALA A 116 9.32 5.39 4.52
C ALA A 116 9.14 4.40 5.70
N LEU A 117 8.23 4.72 6.63
CA LEU A 117 7.92 3.83 7.75
C LEU A 117 7.25 2.53 7.30
N ALA A 118 6.43 2.55 6.26
CA ALA A 118 5.85 1.33 5.68
C ALA A 118 6.93 0.39 5.15
N PHE A 119 7.96 0.93 4.46
CA PHE A 119 9.11 0.15 4.00
C PHE A 119 9.87 -0.47 5.18
N LEU A 120 10.19 0.32 6.22
CA LEU A 120 10.88 -0.18 7.41
C LEU A 120 10.05 -1.24 8.14
N PHE A 121 8.76 -0.99 8.33
CA PHE A 121 7.84 -1.93 8.96
C PHE A 121 7.76 -3.25 8.19
N TYR A 122 7.61 -3.20 6.85
CA TYR A 122 7.61 -4.40 6.03
C TYR A 122 8.94 -5.14 6.14
N HIS A 123 10.07 -4.44 5.96
CA HIS A 123 11.38 -5.06 5.89
C HIS A 123 11.78 -5.73 7.21
N PHE A 124 11.58 -5.08 8.34
CA PHE A 124 12.02 -5.61 9.65
C PHE A 124 11.00 -6.52 10.31
N TRP A 125 9.69 -6.30 10.10
CA TRP A 125 8.65 -6.99 10.85
C TRP A 125 7.81 -7.95 10.01
N LEU A 126 7.43 -7.57 8.80
CA LEU A 126 6.53 -8.38 7.97
C LEU A 126 7.25 -9.32 6.99
N LEU A 127 8.47 -9.02 6.58
CA LEU A 127 9.18 -9.80 5.56
C LEU A 127 9.23 -11.30 5.90
N HIS A 128 9.65 -11.65 7.12
CA HIS A 128 9.77 -13.04 7.54
C HIS A 128 8.41 -13.76 7.69
N PRO A 129 7.46 -13.27 8.52
CA PRO A 129 6.19 -13.97 8.71
C PRO A 129 5.34 -14.01 7.43
N PHE A 130 5.34 -12.94 6.64
CA PHE A 130 4.59 -12.88 5.39
C PHE A 130 5.12 -13.90 4.37
N ARG A 131 6.43 -14.00 4.20
CA ARG A 131 7.06 -14.98 3.31
C ARG A 131 6.84 -16.41 3.79
N HIS A 132 6.97 -16.68 5.08
CA HIS A 132 6.71 -17.98 5.66
C HIS A 132 5.27 -18.42 5.42
N TYR A 133 4.31 -17.54 5.65
CA TYR A 133 2.88 -17.78 5.39
C TYR A 133 2.60 -18.08 3.91
N LEU A 134 3.14 -17.27 2.99
CA LEU A 134 2.93 -17.48 1.55
C LEU A 134 3.62 -18.75 1.05
N TYR A 135 4.83 -19.04 1.49
CA TYR A 135 5.56 -20.24 1.11
C TYR A 135 4.85 -21.52 1.56
N HIS A 136 4.39 -21.55 2.80
CA HIS A 136 3.63 -22.69 3.34
C HIS A 136 2.31 -22.89 2.57
N SER A 137 1.62 -21.83 2.24
CA SER A 137 0.37 -21.88 1.47
C SER A 137 0.58 -22.40 0.04
N ILE A 138 1.68 -22.03 -0.63
CA ILE A 138 2.03 -22.52 -1.96
C ILE A 138 2.40 -24.00 -1.91
N GLN A 139 3.22 -24.43 -0.97
CA GLN A 139 3.59 -25.85 -0.83
C GLN A 139 2.36 -26.73 -0.58
N HIS A 140 1.43 -26.28 0.25
CA HIS A 140 0.19 -27.02 0.51
C HIS A 140 -0.65 -27.18 -0.76
N HIS A 141 -0.76 -26.12 -1.57
CA HIS A 141 -1.50 -26.14 -2.83
C HIS A 141 -0.85 -27.06 -3.85
N TRP A 142 0.49 -27.03 -3.98
CA TRP A 142 1.24 -27.89 -4.90
C TRP A 142 1.11 -29.38 -4.54
N ARG A 143 1.25 -29.74 -3.25
CA ARG A 143 1.05 -31.11 -2.76
C ARG A 143 -0.38 -31.62 -3.02
N TYR A 144 -1.39 -30.76 -2.87
CA TYR A 144 -2.78 -31.13 -3.14
C TYR A 144 -3.01 -31.41 -4.62
N GLN A 145 -2.46 -30.64 -5.52
CA GLN A 145 -2.58 -30.84 -6.96
C GLN A 145 -1.88 -32.14 -7.43
N HIS A 146 -0.70 -32.41 -6.90
CA HIS A 146 0.03 -33.67 -7.22
C HIS A 146 -0.69 -34.93 -6.72
N ARG A 147 -1.34 -34.87 -5.56
CA ARG A 147 -2.16 -35.99 -5.06
C ARG A 147 -3.39 -36.25 -5.94
N ARG A 148 -4.01 -35.21 -6.48
CA ARG A 148 -5.15 -35.36 -7.40
C ARG A 148 -4.75 -36.02 -8.73
N LYS A 149 -3.57 -35.69 -9.28
CA LYS A 149 -3.06 -36.26 -10.53
C LYS A 149 -2.69 -37.74 -10.40
N LYS A 150 -2.29 -38.20 -9.21
CA LYS A 150 -1.96 -39.62 -8.96
C LYS A 150 -3.20 -40.51 -8.74
N LYS A 151 -4.38 -39.94 -8.57
CA LYS A 151 -5.65 -40.67 -8.39
C LYS A 151 -6.49 -40.77 -9.66
N LYS A 152 -6.02 -40.19 -10.76
CA LYS A 152 -6.55 -40.37 -12.12
C LYS A 152 -5.61 -41.27 -12.90
#